data_26a74e80a0f906b14f1b5dc54df9d3c1
#
_entry.id   26a74e80a0f906b14f1b5dc54df9d3c1
#
_cell.length_a   1.000
_cell.length_b   1.000
_cell.length_c   1.000
_cell.angle_alpha   90.00
_cell.angle_beta   90.00
_cell.angle_gamma   90.00
#
_symmetry.space_group_name_H-M   'P 1'
#
loop_
_entity.id
_entity.type
_entity.pdbx_description
1 polymer ?
#
loop_
_entity_poly.entity_id
_entity_poly.type
_entity_poly.pdbx_seq_one_letter_code
_entity_poly.pdbx_strand_id
1 'polypeptide(L)'
;MNKKGFIATSLLYSFFLLFCALILVFIGNMAQKSILLNKEIDQINEDLHSIKYLKDAKIGSYFRLNVCVSSSYFNNFDTLDYIIFDNGTTNENNMASLISKNYSFKLNSLELINNILGYISVKQGEKTIESRSMTKNDYNQKISKIDDEKARKLLIYSDFNYDTMYLLANDKNNYTSSKVIKIKENIDKNTIPTMENLNNNYINNEKVFVRLVFDIHNETMIIGGDGTSTNPFILKGGATPCQ
;
A
#
# COMPACT_ATOMS: atom_id res chain seq x y z
N MET A 1 17.21 -71.02 25.97
CA MET A 1 16.86 -69.72 25.38
C MET A 1 17.00 -69.81 23.86
N ASN A 2 15.96 -69.58 23.13
CA ASN A 2 15.96 -69.75 21.66
C ASN A 2 16.66 -68.57 21.02
N LYS A 3 17.86 -68.79 20.41
CA LYS A 3 18.72 -67.78 19.81
C LYS A 3 17.97 -66.89 18.79
N LYS A 4 17.00 -67.42 18.08
CA LYS A 4 16.14 -66.70 17.13
C LYS A 4 15.22 -65.65 17.82
N GLY A 5 14.66 -65.97 18.98
CA GLY A 5 13.83 -65.02 19.74
C GLY A 5 14.62 -63.87 20.34
N PHE A 6 15.86 -64.08 20.74
CA PHE A 6 16.73 -62.99 21.26
C PHE A 6 17.12 -62.00 20.22
N ILE A 7 17.46 -62.44 19.01
CA ILE A 7 17.81 -61.56 17.87
C ILE A 7 16.60 -60.72 17.43
N ALA A 8 15.41 -61.30 17.38
CA ALA A 8 14.21 -60.57 16.99
C ALA A 8 13.84 -59.47 18.02
N THR A 9 13.93 -59.75 19.31
CA THR A 9 13.69 -58.75 20.36
C THR A 9 14.74 -57.62 20.37
N SER A 10 16.02 -57.96 20.20
CA SER A 10 17.09 -56.95 20.11
C SER A 10 16.90 -55.99 18.91
N LEU A 11 16.48 -56.53 17.75
CA LEU A 11 16.19 -55.75 16.57
C LEU A 11 14.99 -54.81 16.79
N LEU A 12 13.94 -55.30 17.42
CA LEU A 12 12.74 -54.52 17.77
C LEU A 12 13.10 -53.33 18.69
N TYR A 13 13.91 -53.60 19.73
CA TYR A 13 14.40 -52.51 20.62
C TYR A 13 15.22 -51.49 19.90
N SER A 14 16.09 -51.89 18.99
CA SER A 14 16.90 -50.96 18.19
C SER A 14 16.04 -50.06 17.28
N PHE A 15 15.01 -50.61 16.62
CA PHE A 15 14.04 -49.85 15.87
C PHE A 15 13.24 -48.89 16.73
N PHE A 16 12.82 -49.32 17.93
CA PHE A 16 12.07 -48.45 18.82
C PHE A 16 12.93 -47.28 19.31
N LEU A 17 14.20 -47.51 19.68
CA LEU A 17 15.11 -46.43 20.06
C LEU A 17 15.40 -45.45 18.93
N LEU A 18 15.57 -45.96 17.70
CA LEU A 18 15.73 -45.09 16.51
C LEU A 18 14.51 -44.23 16.28
N PHE A 19 13.33 -44.81 16.40
CA PHE A 19 12.06 -44.08 16.25
C PHE A 19 11.87 -43.00 17.28
N CYS A 20 12.17 -43.29 18.56
CA CYS A 20 12.16 -42.31 19.64
C CYS A 20 13.17 -41.16 19.38
N ALA A 21 14.38 -41.46 18.91
CA ALA A 21 15.36 -40.45 18.55
C ALA A 21 14.88 -39.53 17.43
N LEU A 22 14.24 -40.07 16.38
CA LEU A 22 13.67 -39.31 15.32
C LEU A 22 12.54 -38.37 15.77
N ILE A 23 11.68 -38.85 16.69
CA ILE A 23 10.61 -38.03 17.28
C ILE A 23 11.24 -36.89 18.12
N LEU A 24 12.24 -37.13 18.90
CA LEU A 24 12.90 -36.08 19.68
C LEU A 24 13.56 -35.01 18.80
N VAL A 25 14.22 -35.40 17.71
CA VAL A 25 14.76 -34.46 16.72
C VAL A 25 13.65 -33.64 16.06
N PHE A 26 12.54 -34.27 15.69
CA PHE A 26 11.39 -33.58 15.11
C PHE A 26 10.78 -32.54 16.07
N ILE A 27 10.54 -32.95 17.34
CA ILE A 27 10.02 -32.05 18.37
C ILE A 27 11.01 -30.88 18.63
N GLY A 28 12.31 -31.15 18.68
CA GLY A 28 13.34 -30.13 18.84
C GLY A 28 13.33 -29.11 17.72
N ASN A 29 13.22 -29.56 16.47
CA ASN A 29 13.13 -28.68 15.30
C ASN A 29 11.83 -27.84 15.31
N MET A 30 10.70 -28.42 15.69
CA MET A 30 9.44 -27.68 15.84
C MET A 30 9.53 -26.62 16.93
N ALA A 31 10.12 -26.94 18.07
CA ALA A 31 10.31 -26.00 19.18
C ALA A 31 11.21 -24.82 18.78
N GLN A 32 12.30 -25.07 18.06
CA GLN A 32 13.17 -24.00 17.54
C GLN A 32 12.46 -23.09 16.57
N LYS A 33 11.68 -23.64 15.63
CA LYS A 33 10.87 -22.84 14.70
C LYS A 33 9.84 -21.99 15.43
N SER A 34 9.18 -22.54 16.45
CA SER A 34 8.22 -21.79 17.26
C SER A 34 8.87 -20.63 18.02
N ILE A 35 10.07 -20.83 18.58
CA ILE A 35 10.80 -19.78 19.29
C ILE A 35 11.23 -18.67 18.31
N LEU A 36 11.69 -19.02 17.11
CA LEU A 36 12.06 -18.03 16.09
C LEU A 36 10.84 -17.22 15.64
N LEU A 37 9.72 -17.89 15.40
CA LEU A 37 8.48 -17.23 15.00
C LEU A 37 7.97 -16.26 16.08
N ASN A 38 8.02 -16.66 17.35
CA ASN A 38 7.63 -15.78 18.46
C ASN A 38 8.54 -14.55 18.55
N LYS A 39 9.85 -14.71 18.36
CA LYS A 39 10.77 -13.56 18.34
C LYS A 39 10.49 -12.62 17.20
N GLU A 40 10.16 -13.12 15.99
CA GLU A 40 9.75 -12.28 14.86
C GLU A 40 8.45 -11.53 15.18
N ILE A 41 7.48 -12.20 15.80
CA ILE A 41 6.21 -11.58 16.22
C ILE A 41 6.46 -10.48 17.24
N ASP A 42 7.30 -10.73 18.26
CA ASP A 42 7.63 -9.74 19.29
C ASP A 42 8.33 -8.52 18.68
N GLN A 43 9.26 -8.75 17.75
CA GLN A 43 9.96 -7.67 17.06
C GLN A 43 9.04 -6.85 16.16
N ILE A 44 8.10 -7.50 15.44
CA ILE A 44 7.07 -6.81 14.65
C ILE A 44 6.16 -6.00 15.59
N ASN A 45 5.78 -6.52 16.74
CA ASN A 45 4.95 -5.81 17.71
C ASN A 45 5.68 -4.60 18.31
N GLU A 46 6.96 -4.70 18.63
CA GLU A 46 7.78 -3.58 19.10
C GLU A 46 7.89 -2.50 18.01
N ASP A 47 8.17 -2.88 16.77
CA ASP A 47 8.23 -1.97 15.63
C ASP A 47 6.89 -1.25 15.40
N LEU A 48 5.77 -1.96 15.51
CA LEU A 48 4.42 -1.39 15.38
C LEU A 48 4.10 -0.39 16.49
N HIS A 49 4.51 -0.66 17.75
CA HIS A 49 4.32 0.27 18.86
C HIS A 49 5.20 1.53 18.77
N SER A 50 6.26 1.49 17.96
CA SER A 50 7.12 2.66 17.70
C SER A 50 6.55 3.63 16.68
N ILE A 51 5.60 3.20 15.83
CA ILE A 51 4.99 4.03 14.79
C ILE A 51 3.93 4.94 15.42
N LYS A 52 4.30 6.18 15.71
CA LYS A 52 3.42 7.17 16.34
C LYS A 52 2.93 8.23 15.37
N TYR A 53 3.71 8.53 14.37
CA TYR A 53 3.47 9.62 13.43
C TYR A 53 3.53 9.13 11.99
N LEU A 54 2.91 9.87 11.10
CA LEU A 54 2.89 9.54 9.67
C LEU A 54 4.30 9.41 9.07
N LYS A 55 5.27 10.20 9.57
CA LYS A 55 6.69 10.13 9.18
C LYS A 55 7.37 8.81 9.52
N ASP A 56 6.86 8.09 10.54
CA ASP A 56 7.42 6.82 11.00
C ASP A 56 6.88 5.64 10.18
N ALA A 57 5.82 5.84 9.39
CA ALA A 57 5.22 4.79 8.59
C ALA A 57 6.11 4.37 7.42
N LYS A 58 6.15 3.07 7.15
CA LYS A 58 6.87 2.52 6.00
C LYS A 58 6.15 2.87 4.69
N ILE A 59 6.93 3.13 3.65
CA ILE A 59 6.39 3.28 2.30
C ILE A 59 5.66 1.99 1.91
N GLY A 60 4.46 2.12 1.34
CA GLY A 60 3.58 1.01 1.02
C GLY A 60 2.58 0.64 2.12
N SER A 61 2.64 1.25 3.31
CA SER A 61 1.62 1.08 4.36
C SER A 61 0.28 1.66 3.94
N TYR A 62 -0.80 1.01 4.39
CA TYR A 62 -2.17 1.42 4.10
C TYR A 62 -2.69 2.38 5.16
N PHE A 63 -3.47 3.36 4.71
CA PHE A 63 -4.15 4.35 5.53
C PHE A 63 -5.62 4.42 5.15
N ARG A 64 -6.49 4.55 6.14
CA ARG A 64 -7.92 4.77 5.93
C ARG A 64 -8.26 6.22 6.21
N LEU A 65 -8.78 6.90 5.20
CA LEU A 65 -9.19 8.31 5.30
C LEU A 65 -10.69 8.44 5.02
N ASN A 66 -11.37 9.27 5.81
CA ASN A 66 -12.72 9.71 5.49
C ASN A 66 -12.62 10.86 4.48
N VAL A 67 -13.02 10.59 3.27
CA VAL A 67 -12.98 11.55 2.18
C VAL A 67 -14.30 12.28 2.09
N CYS A 68 -14.24 13.61 2.13
CA CYS A 68 -15.38 14.48 1.99
C CYS A 68 -15.55 14.87 0.53
N VAL A 69 -16.75 14.68 0.01
CA VAL A 69 -17.09 15.08 -1.34
C VAL A 69 -18.20 16.13 -1.26
N SER A 70 -17.88 17.35 -1.65
CA SER A 70 -18.82 18.49 -1.58
C SER A 70 -19.70 18.64 -2.81
N SER A 71 -19.69 17.67 -3.72
CA SER A 71 -20.40 17.73 -5.00
C SER A 71 -21.37 16.55 -5.19
N SER A 72 -22.54 16.84 -5.76
CA SER A 72 -23.53 15.84 -6.16
C SER A 72 -23.09 14.93 -7.31
N TYR A 73 -21.92 15.16 -7.89
CA TYR A 73 -21.36 14.33 -8.97
C TYR A 73 -20.79 12.99 -8.50
N PHE A 74 -20.61 12.80 -7.21
CA PHE A 74 -19.97 11.61 -6.64
C PHE A 74 -20.80 11.05 -5.49
N ASN A 75 -21.64 10.09 -5.79
CA ASN A 75 -22.57 9.55 -4.80
C ASN A 75 -22.00 8.52 -3.83
N ASN A 76 -20.71 8.13 -3.89
CA ASN A 76 -20.18 7.04 -3.08
C ASN A 76 -18.68 7.15 -2.77
N PHE A 77 -18.18 8.26 -2.25
CA PHE A 77 -16.85 8.27 -1.63
C PHE A 77 -16.96 8.15 -0.12
N ASP A 78 -17.39 6.97 0.32
CA ASP A 78 -17.18 6.53 1.69
C ASP A 78 -15.68 6.30 1.93
N THR A 79 -15.33 5.97 3.13
CA THR A 79 -13.98 5.66 3.59
C THR A 79 -13.13 4.93 2.55
N LEU A 80 -12.05 5.54 2.07
CA LEU A 80 -11.16 4.97 1.06
C LEU A 80 -9.80 4.61 1.67
N ASP A 81 -9.23 3.52 1.19
CA ASP A 81 -7.87 3.13 1.53
C ASP A 81 -6.86 3.87 0.64
N TYR A 82 -5.83 4.40 1.26
CA TYR A 82 -4.69 5.10 0.68
C TYR A 82 -3.40 4.37 1.00
N ILE A 83 -2.37 4.60 0.21
CA ILE A 83 -1.06 4.00 0.38
C ILE A 83 -0.04 5.14 0.44
N ILE A 84 0.81 5.14 1.46
CA ILE A 84 1.88 6.13 1.58
C ILE A 84 2.99 5.82 0.56
N PHE A 85 3.41 6.84 -0.20
CA PHE A 85 4.54 6.73 -1.13
C PHE A 85 5.67 7.73 -0.82
N ASP A 86 5.42 8.68 0.06
CA ASP A 86 6.41 9.59 0.61
C ASP A 86 6.01 9.92 2.05
N ASN A 87 6.88 9.63 3.01
CA ASN A 87 6.61 9.92 4.42
C ASN A 87 7.04 11.33 4.86
N GLY A 88 7.54 12.14 3.93
CA GLY A 88 7.89 13.53 4.15
C GLY A 88 9.17 13.78 4.99
N THR A 89 9.96 12.73 5.23
CA THR A 89 11.19 12.89 6.04
C THR A 89 12.32 13.58 5.28
N THR A 90 12.27 13.55 3.96
CA THR A 90 13.31 14.09 3.07
C THR A 90 12.92 15.40 2.38
N ASN A 91 11.67 15.86 2.56
CA ASN A 91 11.20 17.08 1.91
C ASN A 91 11.12 18.25 2.89
N GLU A 92 11.48 19.46 2.41
CA GLU A 92 11.54 20.69 3.21
C GLU A 92 10.18 21.11 3.80
N ASN A 93 9.09 20.63 3.23
CA ASN A 93 7.73 21.01 3.61
C ASN A 93 7.12 20.12 4.70
N ASN A 94 7.82 19.09 5.15
CA ASN A 94 7.33 18.13 6.16
C ASN A 94 5.96 17.53 5.81
N MET A 95 5.71 17.29 4.51
CA MET A 95 4.45 16.72 4.03
C MET A 95 4.66 15.30 3.55
N ALA A 96 3.89 14.39 4.13
CA ALA A 96 3.78 13.03 3.62
C ALA A 96 2.72 12.96 2.53
N SER A 97 2.93 12.11 1.52
CA SER A 97 2.01 11.96 0.39
C SER A 97 1.39 10.57 0.37
N LEU A 98 0.07 10.54 0.41
CA LEU A 98 -0.75 9.32 0.34
C LEU A 98 -1.51 9.29 -0.98
N ILE A 99 -1.47 8.16 -1.68
CA ILE A 99 -2.17 7.96 -2.95
C ILE A 99 -3.32 6.96 -2.78
N SER A 100 -4.44 7.20 -3.44
CA SER A 100 -5.57 6.27 -3.42
C SER A 100 -5.14 4.87 -3.88
N LYS A 101 -5.55 3.83 -3.14
CA LYS A 101 -5.30 2.43 -3.50
C LYS A 101 -5.82 2.14 -4.89
N ASN A 102 -7.05 2.55 -5.18
CA ASN A 102 -7.69 2.40 -6.47
C ASN A 102 -7.76 3.73 -7.21
N TYR A 103 -8.13 3.70 -8.49
CA TYR A 103 -8.48 4.92 -9.22
C TYR A 103 -9.76 5.51 -8.65
N SER A 104 -9.81 6.82 -8.60
CA SER A 104 -10.91 7.52 -7.93
C SER A 104 -12.05 7.84 -8.89
N PHE A 105 -11.73 8.24 -10.12
CA PHE A 105 -12.73 8.52 -11.15
C PHE A 105 -12.13 8.44 -12.54
N LYS A 106 -13.01 8.19 -13.54
CA LYS A 106 -12.65 8.21 -14.95
C LYS A 106 -12.54 9.64 -15.44
N LEU A 107 -11.48 9.95 -16.19
CA LEU A 107 -11.29 11.24 -16.81
C LEU A 107 -12.14 11.35 -18.07
N ASN A 108 -13.07 12.30 -18.08
CA ASN A 108 -13.91 12.59 -19.24
C ASN A 108 -13.48 13.89 -19.97
N SER A 109 -12.82 14.80 -19.26
CA SER A 109 -12.28 16.05 -19.81
C SER A 109 -11.18 16.59 -18.89
N LEU A 110 -10.14 17.19 -19.47
CA LEU A 110 -9.09 17.87 -18.70
C LEU A 110 -9.59 19.17 -18.05
N GLU A 111 -10.56 19.83 -18.64
CA GLU A 111 -11.09 21.10 -18.14
C GLU A 111 -11.82 20.93 -16.81
N LEU A 112 -12.46 19.77 -16.60
CA LEU A 112 -13.22 19.51 -15.39
C LEU A 112 -12.38 18.98 -14.23
N ILE A 113 -11.12 18.58 -14.46
CA ILE A 113 -10.33 17.89 -13.45
C ILE A 113 -10.07 18.76 -12.20
N ASN A 114 -9.73 20.03 -12.39
CA ASN A 114 -9.49 20.94 -11.27
C ASN A 114 -10.75 21.16 -10.42
N ASN A 115 -11.89 21.30 -11.09
CA ASN A 115 -13.17 21.46 -10.40
C ASN A 115 -13.49 20.22 -9.57
N ILE A 116 -13.30 19.02 -10.15
CA ILE A 116 -13.55 17.76 -9.47
C ILE A 116 -12.63 17.59 -8.24
N LEU A 117 -11.34 17.84 -8.40
CA LEU A 117 -10.37 17.69 -7.32
C LEU A 117 -10.62 18.68 -6.17
N GLY A 118 -11.04 19.91 -6.47
CA GLY A 118 -11.40 20.90 -5.46
C GLY A 118 -12.61 20.53 -4.61
N TYR A 119 -13.45 19.59 -5.07
CA TYR A 119 -14.58 19.07 -4.29
C TYR A 119 -14.22 17.85 -3.41
N ILE A 120 -13.04 17.30 -3.55
CA ILE A 120 -12.61 16.10 -2.82
C ILE A 120 -11.56 16.49 -1.80
N SER A 121 -11.87 16.32 -0.54
CA SER A 121 -11.00 16.71 0.56
C SER A 121 -11.05 15.70 1.71
N VAL A 122 -10.10 15.78 2.62
CA VAL A 122 -10.12 15.11 3.92
C VAL A 122 -10.10 16.15 5.02
N LYS A 123 -10.85 15.93 6.08
CA LYS A 123 -10.78 16.75 7.29
C LYS A 123 -9.71 16.17 8.23
N GLN A 124 -8.82 17.03 8.68
CA GLN A 124 -7.83 16.72 9.70
C GLN A 124 -8.02 17.71 10.87
N GLY A 125 -8.87 17.36 11.80
CA GLY A 125 -9.37 18.29 12.81
C GLY A 125 -10.14 19.45 12.16
N GLU A 126 -9.70 20.68 12.41
CA GLU A 126 -10.29 21.90 11.81
C GLU A 126 -9.78 22.19 10.38
N LYS A 127 -8.72 21.53 9.95
CA LYS A 127 -8.12 21.76 8.63
C LYS A 127 -8.78 20.89 7.57
N THR A 128 -9.05 21.48 6.42
CA THR A 128 -9.46 20.78 5.20
C THR A 128 -8.26 20.66 4.28
N ILE A 129 -7.95 19.44 3.86
CA ILE A 129 -6.86 19.12 2.94
C ILE A 129 -7.50 18.71 1.62
N GLU A 130 -7.29 19.51 0.58
CA GLU A 130 -7.80 19.21 -0.76
C GLU A 130 -6.97 18.11 -1.42
N SER A 131 -7.63 17.34 -2.28
CA SER A 131 -6.96 16.34 -3.09
C SER A 131 -6.26 17.00 -4.29
N ARG A 132 -5.27 16.31 -4.80
CA ARG A 132 -4.65 16.57 -6.10
C ARG A 132 -4.52 15.28 -6.90
N SER A 133 -4.25 15.37 -8.17
CA SER A 133 -3.85 14.21 -8.95
C SER A 133 -2.37 13.88 -8.72
N MET A 134 -2.00 12.64 -9.01
CA MET A 134 -0.61 12.22 -9.06
C MET A 134 0.13 12.99 -10.14
N THR A 135 1.35 13.46 -9.86
CA THR A 135 2.17 14.21 -10.81
C THR A 135 3.25 13.36 -11.46
N LYS A 136 3.83 13.84 -12.56
CA LYS A 136 5.03 13.24 -13.18
C LYS A 136 6.21 13.16 -12.19
N ASN A 137 6.33 14.18 -11.34
CA ASN A 137 7.38 14.21 -10.33
C ASN A 137 7.18 13.15 -9.24
N ASP A 138 5.94 12.95 -8.76
CA ASP A 138 5.63 11.89 -7.81
C ASP A 138 6.03 10.51 -8.39
N TYR A 139 5.73 10.28 -9.66
CA TYR A 139 6.07 9.03 -10.31
C TYR A 139 7.58 8.87 -10.49
N ASN A 140 8.25 9.83 -11.13
CA ASN A 140 9.66 9.71 -11.51
C ASN A 140 10.65 9.82 -10.36
N GLN A 141 10.37 10.70 -9.40
CA GLN A 141 11.34 11.01 -8.35
C GLN A 141 11.06 10.25 -7.05
N LYS A 142 9.82 9.76 -6.88
CA LYS A 142 9.43 9.06 -5.67
C LYS A 142 9.07 7.62 -5.97
N ILE A 143 7.93 7.33 -6.58
CA ILE A 143 7.39 5.96 -6.73
C ILE A 143 8.33 5.03 -7.50
N SER A 144 8.86 5.47 -8.67
CA SER A 144 9.75 4.63 -9.48
C SER A 144 11.09 4.32 -8.83
N LYS A 145 11.50 5.11 -7.84
CA LYS A 145 12.78 5.00 -7.12
C LYS A 145 12.67 4.29 -5.76
N ILE A 146 11.49 3.79 -5.39
CA ILE A 146 11.32 3.04 -4.16
C ILE A 146 12.13 1.74 -4.26
N ASP A 147 13.06 1.53 -3.32
CA ASP A 147 13.93 0.34 -3.29
C ASP A 147 13.14 -0.93 -2.96
N ASP A 148 12.16 -0.85 -2.06
CA ASP A 148 11.26 -1.96 -1.76
C ASP A 148 10.39 -2.29 -2.99
N GLU A 149 10.75 -3.38 -3.66
CA GLU A 149 10.07 -3.84 -4.87
C GLU A 149 8.59 -4.14 -4.65
N LYS A 150 8.23 -4.69 -3.48
CA LYS A 150 6.85 -5.00 -3.14
C LYS A 150 6.03 -3.72 -2.98
N ALA A 151 6.55 -2.73 -2.25
CA ALA A 151 5.91 -1.42 -2.09
C ALA A 151 5.80 -0.70 -3.44
N ARG A 152 6.86 -0.70 -4.24
CA ARG A 152 6.87 -0.10 -5.59
C ARG A 152 5.82 -0.74 -6.50
N LYS A 153 5.73 -2.07 -6.55
CA LYS A 153 4.72 -2.79 -7.33
C LYS A 153 3.31 -2.43 -6.88
N LEU A 154 3.07 -2.39 -5.57
CA LEU A 154 1.80 -2.00 -5.00
C LEU A 154 1.38 -0.59 -5.44
N LEU A 155 2.30 0.37 -5.41
CA LEU A 155 2.03 1.76 -5.75
C LEU A 155 1.81 1.98 -7.26
N ILE A 156 2.51 1.23 -8.11
CA ILE A 156 2.38 1.35 -9.57
C ILE A 156 1.14 0.62 -10.07
N TYR A 157 0.98 -0.64 -9.67
CA TYR A 157 -0.03 -1.51 -10.28
C TYR A 157 -1.32 -1.57 -9.49
N SER A 158 -1.27 -1.38 -8.15
CA SER A 158 -2.45 -1.46 -7.30
C SER A 158 -3.33 -2.69 -7.65
N ASP A 159 -4.64 -2.60 -7.42
CA ASP A 159 -5.64 -3.61 -7.84
C ASP A 159 -6.25 -3.26 -9.21
N PHE A 160 -5.51 -2.57 -10.08
CA PHE A 160 -6.01 -2.23 -11.40
C PHE A 160 -6.32 -3.49 -12.21
N ASN A 161 -7.58 -3.62 -12.58
CA ASN A 161 -8.00 -4.53 -13.63
C ASN A 161 -7.54 -3.95 -14.97
N TYR A 162 -6.97 -4.79 -15.75
CA TYR A 162 -6.35 -4.72 -17.06
C TYR A 162 -6.79 -3.59 -18.01
N ASP A 163 -5.85 -3.15 -18.85
CA ASP A 163 -6.02 -2.12 -19.89
C ASP A 163 -6.56 -0.78 -19.37
N THR A 164 -5.97 -0.32 -18.26
CA THR A 164 -6.27 0.99 -17.71
C THR A 164 -5.09 1.93 -17.86
N MET A 165 -5.37 3.21 -17.92
CA MET A 165 -4.38 4.26 -17.82
C MET A 165 -4.68 5.15 -16.63
N TYR A 166 -3.66 5.68 -15.99
CA TYR A 166 -3.86 6.75 -15.02
C TYR A 166 -3.05 7.99 -15.37
N LEU A 167 -3.67 9.13 -15.09
CA LEU A 167 -3.16 10.44 -15.39
C LEU A 167 -1.99 10.80 -14.49
N LEU A 168 -0.97 11.41 -15.11
CA LEU A 168 0.11 12.11 -14.42
C LEU A 168 0.05 13.59 -14.81
N ALA A 169 -0.35 14.43 -13.88
CA ALA A 169 -0.32 15.87 -14.07
C ALA A 169 1.11 16.39 -14.25
N ASN A 170 1.26 17.54 -14.90
CA ASN A 170 2.57 18.18 -14.99
C ASN A 170 3.03 18.69 -13.63
N ASP A 171 2.12 19.36 -12.92
CA ASP A 171 2.30 19.86 -11.56
C ASP A 171 0.93 19.82 -10.84
N LYS A 172 0.87 20.16 -9.55
CA LYS A 172 -0.32 20.01 -8.69
C LYS A 172 -1.63 20.47 -9.34
N ASN A 173 -1.62 21.58 -10.07
CA ASN A 173 -2.78 22.17 -10.74
C ASN A 173 -2.52 22.47 -12.22
N ASN A 174 -1.54 21.83 -12.84
CA ASN A 174 -1.19 22.05 -14.22
C ASN A 174 -1.26 20.74 -15.02
N TYR A 175 -2.24 20.66 -15.90
CA TYR A 175 -2.48 19.51 -16.77
C TYR A 175 -1.96 19.68 -18.19
N THR A 176 -1.34 20.83 -18.49
CA THR A 176 -0.65 21.04 -19.77
C THR A 176 0.50 20.04 -19.88
N SER A 177 0.62 19.37 -21.01
CA SER A 177 1.63 18.31 -21.24
C SER A 177 1.58 17.16 -20.21
N SER A 178 0.39 16.83 -19.72
CA SER A 178 0.16 15.65 -18.88
C SER A 178 0.59 14.37 -19.58
N LYS A 179 0.98 13.39 -18.79
CA LYS A 179 1.35 12.05 -19.22
C LYS A 179 0.34 11.03 -18.71
N VAL A 180 0.40 9.83 -19.22
CA VAL A 180 -0.31 8.66 -18.69
C VAL A 180 0.62 7.51 -18.47
N ILE A 181 0.31 6.71 -17.46
CA ILE A 181 0.88 5.38 -17.27
C ILE A 181 -0.15 4.38 -17.78
N LYS A 182 0.27 3.53 -18.71
CA LYS A 182 -0.57 2.48 -19.30
C LYS A 182 -0.27 1.14 -18.59
N ILE A 183 -1.30 0.57 -17.99
CA ILE A 183 -1.24 -0.76 -17.38
C ILE A 183 -1.90 -1.74 -18.34
N LYS A 184 -1.12 -2.67 -18.89
CA LYS A 184 -1.59 -3.71 -19.80
C LYS A 184 -1.81 -5.01 -19.07
N GLU A 185 -2.71 -5.84 -19.56
CA GLU A 185 -3.08 -7.13 -18.95
C GLU A 185 -1.88 -8.06 -18.72
N ASN A 186 -0.97 -8.13 -19.67
CA ASN A 186 0.18 -9.05 -19.64
C ASN A 186 1.50 -8.34 -19.34
N ILE A 187 1.45 -7.17 -18.66
CA ILE A 187 2.70 -6.49 -18.32
C ILE A 187 3.46 -7.28 -17.26
N ASP A 188 4.77 -7.46 -17.49
CA ASP A 188 5.62 -7.95 -16.43
C ASP A 188 5.67 -6.92 -15.30
N LYS A 189 5.09 -7.27 -14.14
CA LYS A 189 5.06 -6.40 -12.95
C LYS A 189 6.45 -6.10 -12.36
N ASN A 190 7.52 -6.71 -12.90
CA ASN A 190 8.88 -6.35 -12.53
C ASN A 190 9.39 -5.14 -13.32
N THR A 191 8.78 -4.81 -14.45
CA THR A 191 9.14 -3.62 -15.24
C THR A 191 8.44 -2.38 -14.70
N ILE A 192 9.16 -1.25 -14.71
CA ILE A 192 8.56 0.05 -14.40
C ILE A 192 7.95 0.58 -15.70
N PRO A 193 6.61 0.80 -15.76
CA PRO A 193 5.96 1.30 -16.96
C PRO A 193 6.50 2.67 -17.36
N THR A 194 6.63 2.88 -18.66
CA THR A 194 7.02 4.18 -19.21
C THR A 194 5.82 5.12 -19.30
N MET A 195 6.11 6.41 -19.20
CA MET A 195 5.11 7.46 -19.39
C MET A 195 4.87 7.74 -20.86
N GLU A 196 3.62 7.78 -21.26
CA GLU A 196 3.19 8.20 -22.61
C GLU A 196 2.59 9.62 -22.58
N ASN A 197 2.58 10.31 -23.72
CA ASN A 197 1.89 11.58 -23.83
C ASN A 197 0.39 11.37 -23.77
N LEU A 198 -0.29 12.12 -22.93
CA LEU A 198 -1.74 12.15 -22.97
C LEU A 198 -2.20 12.81 -24.28
N ASN A 199 -3.16 12.22 -24.96
CA ASN A 199 -3.82 12.77 -26.14
C ASN A 199 -5.34 12.64 -26.01
N ASN A 200 -6.06 13.38 -26.84
CA ASN A 200 -7.52 13.39 -26.80
C ASN A 200 -8.16 12.04 -27.13
N ASN A 201 -7.50 11.21 -27.94
CA ASN A 201 -7.99 9.87 -28.24
C ASN A 201 -8.04 8.99 -27.01
N TYR A 202 -7.05 9.12 -26.10
CA TYR A 202 -7.06 8.39 -24.84
C TYR A 202 -8.23 8.81 -23.95
N ILE A 203 -8.51 10.10 -23.86
CA ILE A 203 -9.64 10.60 -23.06
C ILE A 203 -10.97 10.10 -23.60
N ASN A 204 -11.15 10.12 -24.92
CA ASN A 204 -12.43 9.80 -25.57
C ASN A 204 -12.68 8.29 -25.68
N ASN A 205 -11.66 7.51 -26.00
CA ASN A 205 -11.80 6.11 -26.40
C ASN A 205 -11.26 5.11 -25.37
N GLU A 206 -10.40 5.54 -24.45
CA GLU A 206 -9.76 4.66 -23.48
C GLU A 206 -10.17 4.99 -22.05
N LYS A 207 -9.80 4.09 -21.13
CA LYS A 207 -10.09 4.25 -19.70
C LYS A 207 -8.93 4.99 -19.04
N VAL A 208 -8.94 6.31 -19.08
CA VAL A 208 -8.00 7.13 -18.31
C VAL A 208 -8.63 7.47 -16.97
N PHE A 209 -7.94 7.14 -15.89
CA PHE A 209 -8.39 7.37 -14.53
C PHE A 209 -7.49 8.34 -13.79
N VAL A 210 -8.03 8.98 -12.78
CA VAL A 210 -7.29 9.84 -11.85
C VAL A 210 -7.10 9.09 -10.54
N ARG A 211 -5.88 9.12 -10.00
CA ARG A 211 -5.58 8.69 -8.65
C ARG A 211 -5.45 9.92 -7.76
N LEU A 212 -6.18 9.92 -6.68
CA LEU A 212 -6.16 11.00 -5.70
C LEU A 212 -4.90 10.92 -4.85
N VAL A 213 -4.30 12.07 -4.60
CA VAL A 213 -3.19 12.23 -3.67
C VAL A 213 -3.57 13.26 -2.63
N PHE A 214 -3.30 12.96 -1.36
CA PHE A 214 -3.37 13.90 -0.24
C PHE A 214 -1.98 14.11 0.32
N ASP A 215 -1.60 15.38 0.45
CA ASP A 215 -0.37 15.78 1.13
C ASP A 215 -0.75 16.17 2.58
N ILE A 216 -0.35 15.36 3.54
CA ILE A 216 -0.69 15.49 4.96
C ILE A 216 0.59 15.75 5.75
N HIS A 217 0.52 16.62 6.76
CA HIS A 217 1.69 16.93 7.60
C HIS A 217 2.25 15.64 8.22
N ASN A 218 3.54 15.40 8.06
CA ASN A 218 4.18 14.14 8.43
C ASN A 218 4.23 13.87 9.95
N GLU A 219 4.00 14.88 10.78
CA GLU A 219 3.84 14.75 12.23
C GLU A 219 2.39 14.47 12.66
N THR A 220 1.50 14.16 11.70
CA THR A 220 0.15 13.70 12.03
C THR A 220 0.23 12.39 12.78
N MET A 221 -0.43 12.35 13.94
CA MET A 221 -0.41 11.18 14.82
C MET A 221 -1.24 10.04 14.23
N ILE A 222 -0.73 8.82 14.33
CA ILE A 222 -1.44 7.57 14.06
C ILE A 222 -2.08 7.10 15.36
N ILE A 223 -3.39 6.83 15.33
CA ILE A 223 -4.19 6.46 16.50
C ILE A 223 -4.72 5.03 16.48
N GLY A 224 -4.49 4.29 15.40
CA GLY A 224 -4.93 2.90 15.27
C GLY A 224 -4.50 2.25 13.98
N GLY A 225 -4.75 0.95 13.87
CA GLY A 225 -4.33 0.13 12.75
C GLY A 225 -2.88 -0.35 12.85
N ASP A 226 -2.49 -1.22 11.93
CA ASP A 226 -1.12 -1.76 11.79
C ASP A 226 -0.51 -1.49 10.41
N GLY A 227 -1.22 -0.74 9.55
CA GLY A 227 -0.79 -0.37 8.22
C GLY A 227 -0.90 -1.47 7.17
N THR A 228 -1.54 -2.59 7.49
CA THR A 228 -1.87 -3.63 6.51
C THR A 228 -3.13 -3.29 5.72
N SER A 229 -3.37 -3.98 4.61
CA SER A 229 -4.60 -3.80 3.81
C SER A 229 -5.86 -4.23 4.55
N THR A 230 -5.76 -5.11 5.54
CA THR A 230 -6.88 -5.59 6.36
C THR A 230 -7.14 -4.72 7.59
N ASN A 231 -6.08 -4.05 8.09
CA ASN A 231 -6.15 -3.16 9.24
C ASN A 231 -5.32 -1.88 8.98
N PRO A 232 -5.77 -1.00 8.07
CA PRO A 232 -5.08 0.23 7.71
C PRO A 232 -4.86 1.17 8.90
N PHE A 233 -3.80 1.96 8.88
CA PHE A 233 -3.59 3.01 9.86
C PHE A 233 -4.71 4.05 9.83
N ILE A 234 -5.04 4.57 11.00
CA ILE A 234 -6.03 5.63 11.20
C ILE A 234 -5.30 6.87 11.72
N LEU A 235 -5.46 7.99 11.04
CA LEU A 235 -4.87 9.27 11.43
C LEU A 235 -5.76 10.01 12.44
N LYS A 236 -5.14 10.68 13.40
CA LYS A 236 -5.85 11.55 14.34
C LYS A 236 -6.53 12.68 13.57
N GLY A 237 -7.84 12.83 13.75
CA GLY A 237 -8.67 13.79 13.03
C GLY A 237 -9.09 13.38 11.61
N GLY A 238 -8.51 12.33 11.05
CA GLY A 238 -8.85 11.82 9.72
C GLY A 238 -10.11 10.95 9.68
N ALA A 239 -10.70 10.66 10.84
CA ALA A 239 -11.94 9.90 10.97
C ALA A 239 -13.17 10.78 11.26
N THR A 240 -13.03 12.11 11.15
CA THR A 240 -14.16 13.01 11.38
C THR A 240 -15.15 12.89 10.22
N PRO A 241 -16.43 12.56 10.45
CA PRO A 241 -17.42 12.53 9.40
C PRO A 241 -17.53 13.89 8.70
N CYS A 242 -17.73 13.86 7.41
CA CYS A 242 -18.05 15.06 6.64
C CYS A 242 -19.45 15.53 7.04
N GLN A 243 -19.54 16.72 7.60
CA GLN A 243 -20.82 17.40 7.86
C GLN A 243 -21.25 18.21 6.65
#